data_671732a242c45e7baeb2178b14697838
#
_entry.id   671732a242c45e7baeb2178b14697838
#
_cell.length_a   1.000
_cell.length_b   1.000
_cell.length_c   1.000
_cell.angle_alpha   90.00
_cell.angle_beta   90.00
_cell.angle_gamma   90.00
#
_symmetry.space_group_name_H-M   'P 1'
#
loop_
_entity.id
_entity.type
_entity.pdbx_description
1 polymer ?
#
loop_
_entity_poly.entity_id
_entity_poly.type
_entity_poly.pdbx_seq_one_letter_code
_entity_poly.pdbx_strand_id
1 'polypeptide(L)'
;VAARCLGAGRIGGVRLPKEAPLSSPHPAAVLFDMDGTLVDSEKLWDVALQELAAVYGGALSEAARQAIIGTSMADAMRIVHDDLGQPQRDPQASADWISARILDLFRTGLRWRPGALALLRAVRAAGIPTALVTSSGRPLVEVALDTLGRDSFDAVVCGDEVGEAKPHPEPYLTAAKLLGVPVERCVAIEDSPTGVASALAAGAAVLAVPAEVPLPPTDGVHQVESLTTADLELLAALLDR
;
A
#
# COMPACT_ATOMS: atom_id res chain seq x y z
N VAL A 1 46.63 18.75 56.36
CA VAL A 1 45.43 19.54 56.60
C VAL A 1 44.49 19.25 55.41
N ALA A 2 43.41 18.58 55.73
CA ALA A 2 42.46 18.04 54.74
C ALA A 2 41.46 19.08 54.27
N ALA A 3 41.19 19.15 52.97
CA ALA A 3 40.06 19.86 52.40
C ALA A 3 39.02 18.85 51.92
N ARG A 4 37.83 18.90 52.49
CA ARG A 4 36.65 18.10 52.12
C ARG A 4 36.00 18.66 50.86
N CYS A 5 35.78 17.80 49.87
CA CYS A 5 34.89 18.05 48.76
C CYS A 5 33.44 17.96 49.21
N LEU A 6 32.66 18.97 48.90
CA LEU A 6 31.19 19.00 49.05
C LEU A 6 30.55 18.53 47.75
N GLY A 7 29.49 17.77 47.89
CA GLY A 7 28.85 16.99 46.89
C GLY A 7 28.12 17.80 45.78
N ALA A 8 28.16 17.22 44.61
CA ALA A 8 27.35 17.64 43.45
C ALA A 8 25.93 17.07 43.55
N GLY A 9 24.94 17.99 43.58
CA GLY A 9 23.55 17.65 43.57
C GLY A 9 23.11 17.08 42.24
N ARG A 10 22.32 16.00 42.28
CA ARG A 10 21.58 15.46 41.13
C ARG A 10 20.46 16.42 40.74
N ILE A 11 20.49 16.92 39.53
CA ILE A 11 19.34 17.57 38.90
C ILE A 11 18.74 16.59 37.91
N GLY A 12 17.40 16.45 37.98
CA GLY A 12 16.54 15.45 37.38
C GLY A 12 16.92 15.00 35.96
N GLY A 13 17.02 13.68 35.80
CA GLY A 13 17.25 13.05 34.51
C GLY A 13 16.01 13.00 33.66
N VAL A 14 15.86 13.99 32.77
CA VAL A 14 15.08 13.81 31.54
C VAL A 14 15.93 12.92 30.65
N ARG A 15 15.50 11.67 30.48
CA ARG A 15 16.07 10.76 29.48
C ARG A 15 15.63 11.30 28.12
N LEU A 16 16.51 12.04 27.44
CA LEU A 16 16.33 12.33 26.03
C LEU A 16 16.14 11.00 25.28
N PRO A 17 15.19 10.90 24.32
CA PRO A 17 15.08 9.72 23.49
C PRO A 17 16.46 9.47 22.86
N LYS A 18 16.96 8.24 22.93
CA LYS A 18 18.16 7.83 22.23
C LYS A 18 17.93 8.16 20.75
N GLU A 19 18.69 9.12 20.23
CA GLU A 19 18.81 9.29 18.79
C GLU A 19 19.17 7.91 18.21
N ALA A 20 18.32 7.39 17.35
CA ALA A 20 18.60 6.16 16.63
C ALA A 20 19.92 6.39 15.85
N PRO A 21 20.85 5.44 15.86
CA PRO A 21 22.12 5.60 15.15
C PRO A 21 21.80 5.86 13.67
N LEU A 22 22.41 6.92 13.11
CA LEU A 22 22.27 7.38 11.73
C LEU A 22 22.73 6.36 10.65
N SER A 23 23.07 5.14 11.04
CA SER A 23 23.54 4.04 10.19
C SER A 23 22.96 2.69 10.58
N SER A 24 21.64 2.55 10.64
CA SER A 24 21.04 1.22 10.58
C SER A 24 21.17 0.71 9.14
N PRO A 25 21.70 -0.50 8.90
CA PRO A 25 21.78 -1.07 7.56
C PRO A 25 20.41 -1.42 6.97
N HIS A 26 19.33 -1.18 7.71
CA HIS A 26 17.94 -1.50 7.29
C HIS A 26 17.07 -0.26 7.23
N PRO A 27 15.97 -0.30 6.44
CA PRO A 27 14.92 0.71 6.48
C PRO A 27 14.39 0.94 7.90
N ALA A 28 13.98 2.17 8.20
CA ALA A 28 13.29 2.46 9.45
C ALA A 28 11.89 1.84 9.48
N ALA A 29 11.27 1.66 8.31
CA ALA A 29 10.05 0.88 8.11
C ALA A 29 9.91 0.47 6.64
N VAL A 30 9.07 -0.55 6.37
CA VAL A 30 8.62 -0.91 5.02
C VAL A 30 7.11 -0.69 4.93
N LEU A 31 6.70 0.09 3.93
CA LEU A 31 5.33 0.51 3.68
C LEU A 31 4.81 -0.25 2.46
N PHE A 32 3.94 -1.21 2.69
CA PHE A 32 3.42 -2.07 1.63
C PHE A 32 2.09 -1.54 1.10
N ASP A 33 1.97 -1.37 -0.19
CA ASP A 33 0.67 -1.35 -0.83
C ASP A 33 0.03 -2.74 -0.79
N MET A 34 -1.27 -2.85 -1.03
CA MET A 34 -2.06 -4.08 -0.93
C MET A 34 -2.37 -4.68 -2.29
N ASP A 35 -3.21 -3.98 -3.05
CA ASP A 35 -3.84 -4.47 -4.27
C ASP A 35 -2.86 -4.47 -5.43
N GLY A 36 -2.58 -5.63 -6.04
CA GLY A 36 -1.55 -5.75 -7.09
C GLY A 36 -0.11 -5.85 -6.54
N THR A 37 0.13 -5.46 -5.29
CA THR A 37 1.45 -5.53 -4.63
C THR A 37 1.60 -6.75 -3.73
N LEU A 38 0.80 -6.87 -2.67
CA LEU A 38 0.82 -8.03 -1.78
C LEU A 38 -0.09 -9.15 -2.28
N VAL A 39 -1.26 -8.80 -2.80
CA VAL A 39 -2.30 -9.74 -3.23
C VAL A 39 -2.69 -9.51 -4.70
N ASP A 40 -3.02 -10.61 -5.37
CA ASP A 40 -3.54 -10.64 -6.75
C ASP A 40 -5.07 -10.40 -6.69
N SER A 41 -5.46 -9.17 -6.37
CA SER A 41 -6.87 -8.77 -6.24
C SER A 41 -7.47 -8.26 -7.54
N GLU A 42 -6.66 -7.84 -8.51
CA GLU A 42 -7.13 -7.27 -9.79
C GLU A 42 -8.04 -8.24 -10.55
N LYS A 43 -7.72 -9.54 -10.53
CA LYS A 43 -8.58 -10.59 -11.13
C LYS A 43 -9.96 -10.68 -10.48
N LEU A 44 -10.06 -10.36 -9.19
CA LEU A 44 -11.34 -10.36 -8.50
C LEU A 44 -12.20 -9.16 -8.92
N TRP A 45 -11.55 -8.02 -9.16
CA TRP A 45 -12.21 -6.85 -9.73
C TRP A 45 -12.75 -7.15 -11.12
N ASP A 46 -11.97 -7.81 -11.99
CA ASP A 46 -12.41 -8.22 -13.31
C ASP A 46 -13.64 -9.17 -13.25
N VAL A 47 -13.60 -10.15 -12.36
CA VAL A 47 -14.73 -11.06 -12.11
C VAL A 47 -15.98 -10.27 -11.68
N ALA A 48 -15.86 -9.34 -10.74
CA ALA A 48 -17.00 -8.57 -10.26
C ALA A 48 -17.59 -7.67 -11.36
N LEU A 49 -16.74 -7.05 -12.18
CA LEU A 49 -17.19 -6.20 -13.31
C LEU A 49 -17.92 -7.03 -14.39
N GLN A 50 -17.42 -8.23 -14.71
CA GLN A 50 -18.09 -9.13 -15.65
C GLN A 50 -19.43 -9.62 -15.11
N GLU A 51 -19.51 -9.97 -13.83
CA GLU A 51 -20.75 -10.37 -13.18
C GLU A 51 -21.76 -9.22 -13.15
N LEU A 52 -21.33 -7.96 -12.88
CA LEU A 52 -22.20 -6.79 -12.97
C LEU A 52 -22.76 -6.61 -14.39
N ALA A 53 -21.89 -6.72 -15.41
CA ALA A 53 -22.32 -6.63 -16.80
C ALA A 53 -23.35 -7.72 -17.14
N ALA A 54 -23.15 -8.94 -16.67
CA ALA A 54 -24.12 -10.04 -16.85
C ALA A 54 -25.45 -9.78 -16.13
N VAL A 55 -25.44 -9.20 -14.92
CA VAL A 55 -26.66 -8.76 -14.21
C VAL A 55 -27.41 -7.72 -15.03
N TYR A 56 -26.71 -6.87 -15.78
CA TYR A 56 -27.28 -5.85 -16.66
C TYR A 56 -27.64 -6.38 -18.07
N GLY A 57 -27.46 -7.71 -18.29
CA GLY A 57 -27.88 -8.36 -19.51
C GLY A 57 -26.89 -8.25 -20.67
N GLY A 58 -25.62 -7.94 -20.39
CA GLY A 58 -24.57 -7.80 -21.39
C GLY A 58 -23.25 -8.42 -20.96
N ALA A 59 -22.18 -8.05 -21.67
CA ALA A 59 -20.80 -8.39 -21.37
C ALA A 59 -19.92 -7.18 -21.66
N LEU A 60 -18.91 -6.92 -20.83
CA LEU A 60 -17.98 -5.83 -21.05
C LEU A 60 -17.07 -6.11 -22.24
N SER A 61 -16.90 -5.10 -23.09
CA SER A 61 -15.91 -5.12 -24.17
C SER A 61 -14.49 -5.04 -23.60
N GLU A 62 -13.53 -5.54 -24.35
CA GLU A 62 -12.11 -5.41 -23.96
C GLU A 62 -11.70 -3.92 -23.88
N ALA A 63 -12.23 -3.07 -24.75
CA ALA A 63 -11.96 -1.63 -24.72
C ALA A 63 -12.45 -0.98 -23.41
N ALA A 64 -13.64 -1.34 -22.93
CA ALA A 64 -14.16 -0.84 -21.66
C ALA A 64 -13.33 -1.34 -20.48
N ARG A 65 -12.94 -2.61 -20.48
CA ARG A 65 -12.06 -3.20 -19.45
C ARG A 65 -10.74 -2.45 -19.34
N GLN A 66 -10.09 -2.15 -20.45
CA GLN A 66 -8.85 -1.37 -20.48
C GLN A 66 -9.06 0.08 -20.02
N ALA A 67 -10.20 0.69 -20.39
CA ALA A 67 -10.51 2.06 -20.02
C ALA A 67 -10.83 2.23 -18.51
N ILE A 68 -11.23 1.17 -17.83
CA ILE A 68 -11.55 1.19 -16.38
C ILE A 68 -10.26 1.21 -15.54
N ILE A 69 -9.16 0.64 -16.03
CA ILE A 69 -7.92 0.51 -15.26
C ILE A 69 -7.42 1.89 -14.80
N GLY A 70 -7.26 2.05 -13.49
CA GLY A 70 -6.75 3.29 -12.88
C GLY A 70 -7.75 4.44 -12.80
N THR A 71 -9.02 4.23 -13.16
CA THR A 71 -10.07 5.24 -13.02
C THR A 71 -10.70 5.23 -11.62
N SER A 72 -11.45 6.29 -11.29
CA SER A 72 -12.27 6.30 -10.07
C SER A 72 -13.43 5.29 -10.19
N MET A 73 -13.94 4.81 -9.05
CA MET A 73 -15.12 3.92 -9.03
C MET A 73 -16.30 4.53 -9.80
N ALA A 74 -16.55 5.83 -9.61
CA ALA A 74 -17.65 6.52 -10.29
C ALA A 74 -17.46 6.54 -11.82
N ASP A 75 -16.24 6.77 -12.30
CA ASP A 75 -15.92 6.77 -13.72
C ASP A 75 -15.95 5.36 -14.31
N ALA A 76 -15.43 4.38 -13.57
CA ALA A 76 -15.53 2.96 -13.95
C ALA A 76 -16.98 2.55 -14.19
N MET A 77 -17.91 2.92 -13.29
CA MET A 77 -19.33 2.59 -13.44
C MET A 77 -19.96 3.30 -14.64
N ARG A 78 -19.57 4.54 -14.94
CA ARG A 78 -20.02 5.22 -16.17
C ARG A 78 -19.54 4.48 -17.43
N ILE A 79 -18.27 4.08 -17.47
CA ILE A 79 -17.71 3.31 -18.60
C ILE A 79 -18.48 2.01 -18.78
N VAL A 80 -18.76 1.27 -17.69
CA VAL A 80 -19.60 0.04 -17.74
C VAL A 80 -20.96 0.32 -18.34
N HIS A 81 -21.64 1.38 -17.90
CA HIS A 81 -23.00 1.71 -18.38
C HIS A 81 -22.98 2.14 -19.85
N ASP A 82 -22.00 2.93 -20.26
CA ASP A 82 -21.88 3.39 -21.65
C ASP A 82 -21.60 2.21 -22.59
N ASP A 83 -20.68 1.31 -22.21
CA ASP A 83 -20.33 0.11 -22.98
C ASP A 83 -21.52 -0.84 -23.16
N LEU A 84 -22.37 -0.94 -22.13
CA LEU A 84 -23.60 -1.73 -22.18
C LEU A 84 -24.78 -1.02 -22.86
N GLY A 85 -24.60 0.23 -23.34
CA GLY A 85 -25.68 1.04 -23.92
C GLY A 85 -26.76 1.46 -22.91
N GLN A 86 -26.39 1.59 -21.63
CA GLN A 86 -27.31 1.90 -20.52
C GLN A 86 -26.85 3.12 -19.70
N PRO A 87 -26.51 4.28 -20.33
CA PRO A 87 -25.92 5.44 -19.65
C PRO A 87 -26.82 6.08 -18.59
N GLN A 88 -28.12 5.73 -18.59
CA GLN A 88 -29.09 6.25 -17.61
C GLN A 88 -29.07 5.55 -16.26
N ARG A 89 -28.27 4.49 -16.10
CA ARG A 89 -28.15 3.80 -14.81
C ARG A 89 -27.50 4.70 -13.77
N ASP A 90 -27.84 4.45 -12.50
CA ASP A 90 -27.23 5.11 -11.37
C ASP A 90 -25.82 4.52 -11.12
N PRO A 91 -24.74 5.31 -11.30
CA PRO A 91 -23.38 4.83 -11.01
C PRO A 91 -23.18 4.44 -9.55
N GLN A 92 -23.86 5.11 -8.61
CA GLN A 92 -23.71 4.81 -7.18
C GLN A 92 -24.29 3.43 -6.84
N ALA A 93 -25.46 3.09 -7.36
CA ALA A 93 -26.05 1.76 -7.14
C ALA A 93 -25.17 0.64 -7.70
N SER A 94 -24.49 0.88 -8.83
CA SER A 94 -23.55 -0.06 -9.41
C SER A 94 -22.26 -0.17 -8.59
N ALA A 95 -21.76 0.94 -8.08
CA ALA A 95 -20.60 0.98 -7.19
C ALA A 95 -20.86 0.24 -5.87
N ASP A 96 -22.05 0.40 -5.30
CA ASP A 96 -22.47 -0.32 -4.10
C ASP A 96 -22.54 -1.83 -4.35
N TRP A 97 -23.09 -2.25 -5.49
CA TRP A 97 -23.14 -3.65 -5.89
C TRP A 97 -21.74 -4.25 -6.07
N ILE A 98 -20.84 -3.55 -6.80
CA ILE A 98 -19.44 -3.96 -6.99
C ILE A 98 -18.75 -4.09 -5.64
N SER A 99 -18.89 -3.10 -4.77
CA SER A 99 -18.26 -3.09 -3.45
C SER A 99 -18.68 -4.29 -2.59
N ALA A 100 -19.97 -4.61 -2.59
CA ALA A 100 -20.49 -5.78 -1.90
C ALA A 100 -19.93 -7.08 -2.53
N ARG A 101 -19.89 -7.16 -3.86
CA ARG A 101 -19.43 -8.34 -4.57
C ARG A 101 -17.92 -8.59 -4.38
N ILE A 102 -17.11 -7.54 -4.44
CA ILE A 102 -15.67 -7.63 -4.15
C ILE A 102 -15.42 -8.12 -2.73
N LEU A 103 -16.18 -7.61 -1.76
CA LEU A 103 -16.08 -8.06 -0.37
C LEU A 103 -16.36 -9.57 -0.24
N ASP A 104 -17.37 -10.09 -0.95
CA ASP A 104 -17.67 -11.51 -0.97
C ASP A 104 -16.56 -12.32 -1.66
N LEU A 105 -16.00 -11.83 -2.75
CA LEU A 105 -14.89 -12.47 -3.44
C LEU A 105 -13.63 -12.52 -2.54
N PHE A 106 -13.32 -11.45 -1.82
CA PHE A 106 -12.19 -11.42 -0.86
C PHE A 106 -12.37 -12.45 0.24
N ARG A 107 -13.59 -12.68 0.73
CA ARG A 107 -13.91 -13.72 1.72
C ARG A 107 -13.65 -15.15 1.22
N THR A 108 -13.64 -15.37 -0.09
CA THR A 108 -13.28 -16.69 -0.66
C THR A 108 -11.78 -16.97 -0.59
N GLY A 109 -10.97 -15.98 -0.21
CA GLY A 109 -9.53 -16.03 -0.04
C GLY A 109 -8.77 -15.28 -1.12
N LEU A 110 -7.77 -14.54 -0.68
CA LEU A 110 -6.85 -13.79 -1.54
C LEU A 110 -5.62 -14.62 -1.86
N ARG A 111 -5.09 -14.46 -3.06
CA ARG A 111 -3.82 -15.05 -3.45
C ARG A 111 -2.69 -14.06 -3.26
N TRP A 112 -1.63 -14.49 -2.60
CA TRP A 112 -0.41 -13.70 -2.51
C TRP A 112 0.25 -13.53 -3.88
N ARG A 113 0.78 -12.34 -4.12
CA ARG A 113 1.67 -12.11 -5.25
C ARG A 113 2.98 -12.89 -5.05
N PRO A 114 3.64 -13.33 -6.14
CA PRO A 114 4.91 -14.06 -6.04
C PRO A 114 5.96 -13.29 -5.25
N GLY A 115 6.50 -13.91 -4.20
CA GLY A 115 7.52 -13.32 -3.31
C GLY A 115 6.97 -12.44 -2.17
N ALA A 116 5.74 -11.92 -2.27
CA ALA A 116 5.21 -10.94 -1.32
C ALA A 116 5.18 -11.45 0.14
N LEU A 117 4.63 -12.64 0.36
CA LEU A 117 4.60 -13.26 1.70
C LEU A 117 6.01 -13.51 2.25
N ALA A 118 6.94 -13.96 1.39
CA ALA A 118 8.31 -14.23 1.81
C ALA A 118 9.03 -12.95 2.24
N LEU A 119 8.89 -11.86 1.45
CA LEU A 119 9.48 -10.57 1.75
C LEU A 119 8.88 -9.98 3.04
N LEU A 120 7.55 -9.97 3.18
CA LEU A 120 6.89 -9.48 4.40
C LEU A 120 7.38 -10.22 5.65
N ARG A 121 7.47 -11.55 5.58
CA ARG A 121 8.00 -12.36 6.68
C ARG A 121 9.46 -12.05 6.99
N ALA A 122 10.31 -11.85 5.98
CA ALA A 122 11.71 -11.48 6.17
C ALA A 122 11.86 -10.12 6.86
N VAL A 123 11.07 -9.12 6.43
CA VAL A 123 11.03 -7.78 7.03
C VAL A 123 10.59 -7.88 8.51
N ARG A 124 9.51 -8.62 8.79
CA ARG A 124 9.03 -8.82 10.17
C ARG A 124 10.04 -9.57 11.05
N ALA A 125 10.68 -10.61 10.51
CA ALA A 125 11.70 -11.39 11.23
C ALA A 125 12.95 -10.56 11.56
N ALA A 126 13.27 -9.56 10.74
CA ALA A 126 14.35 -8.60 11.00
C ALA A 126 13.94 -7.52 12.03
N GLY A 127 12.70 -7.53 12.53
CA GLY A 127 12.22 -6.54 13.50
C GLY A 127 11.99 -5.15 12.89
N ILE A 128 11.86 -5.06 11.56
CA ILE A 128 11.59 -3.81 10.86
C ILE A 128 10.08 -3.53 10.93
N PRO A 129 9.66 -2.34 11.39
CA PRO A 129 8.27 -1.92 11.40
C PRO A 129 7.64 -1.98 10.01
N THR A 130 6.36 -2.35 9.94
CA THR A 130 5.63 -2.48 8.68
C THR A 130 4.30 -1.74 8.73
N ALA A 131 3.92 -1.10 7.63
CA ALA A 131 2.57 -0.58 7.45
C ALA A 131 1.94 -1.11 6.15
N LEU A 132 0.63 -1.28 6.18
CA LEU A 132 -0.20 -1.46 4.99
C LEU A 132 -0.74 -0.08 4.58
N VAL A 133 -0.55 0.31 3.32
CA VAL A 133 -0.96 1.63 2.79
C VAL A 133 -1.70 1.40 1.48
N THR A 134 -3.03 1.43 1.51
CA THR A 134 -3.86 1.06 0.35
C THR A 134 -4.89 2.14 0.00
N SER A 135 -5.28 2.19 -1.27
CA SER A 135 -6.42 2.98 -1.75
C SER A 135 -7.77 2.31 -1.43
N SER A 136 -7.77 1.05 -1.05
CA SER A 136 -8.98 0.31 -0.65
C SER A 136 -9.54 0.83 0.67
N GLY A 137 -10.87 0.80 0.81
CA GLY A 137 -11.56 1.21 2.02
C GLY A 137 -11.45 0.18 3.16
N ARG A 138 -11.60 0.65 4.39
CA ARG A 138 -11.49 -0.16 5.63
C ARG A 138 -12.28 -1.46 5.59
N PRO A 139 -13.55 -1.51 5.13
CA PRO A 139 -14.31 -2.77 5.12
C PRO A 139 -13.64 -3.88 4.29
N LEU A 140 -13.00 -3.53 3.17
CA LEU A 140 -12.30 -4.47 2.31
C LEU A 140 -10.97 -4.90 2.92
N VAL A 141 -10.24 -3.96 3.50
CA VAL A 141 -8.96 -4.21 4.19
C VAL A 141 -9.15 -5.15 5.38
N GLU A 142 -10.24 -5.00 6.15
CA GLU A 142 -10.54 -5.88 7.27
C GLU A 142 -10.67 -7.36 6.84
N VAL A 143 -11.27 -7.61 5.68
CA VAL A 143 -11.34 -8.98 5.12
C VAL A 143 -9.98 -9.43 4.56
N ALA A 144 -9.25 -8.53 3.90
CA ALA A 144 -7.92 -8.84 3.39
C ALA A 144 -6.93 -9.24 4.51
N LEU A 145 -7.04 -8.59 5.67
CA LEU A 145 -6.19 -8.87 6.84
C LEU A 145 -6.37 -10.30 7.39
N ASP A 146 -7.48 -10.98 7.11
CA ASP A 146 -7.64 -12.41 7.46
C ASP A 146 -6.66 -13.29 6.66
N THR A 147 -6.31 -12.90 5.43
CA THR A 147 -5.29 -13.56 4.60
C THR A 147 -3.89 -13.02 4.89
N LEU A 148 -3.74 -11.68 5.00
CA LEU A 148 -2.46 -11.01 5.18
C LEU A 148 -1.87 -11.21 6.58
N GLY A 149 -2.72 -11.50 7.56
CA GLY A 149 -2.35 -11.59 8.99
C GLY A 149 -2.35 -10.21 9.66
N ARG A 150 -3.25 -10.01 10.61
CA ARG A 150 -3.42 -8.72 11.33
C ARG A 150 -2.13 -8.27 12.02
N ASP A 151 -1.39 -9.22 12.60
CA ASP A 151 -0.12 -8.96 13.30
C ASP A 151 1.06 -8.73 12.34
N SER A 152 0.82 -8.79 11.03
CA SER A 152 1.87 -8.52 10.02
C SER A 152 2.17 -7.04 9.86
N PHE A 153 1.30 -6.15 10.37
CA PHE A 153 1.43 -4.69 10.20
C PHE A 153 1.28 -3.98 11.53
N ASP A 154 2.20 -3.05 11.79
CA ASP A 154 2.19 -2.19 12.98
C ASP A 154 1.28 -0.97 12.78
N ALA A 155 0.98 -0.62 11.51
CA ALA A 155 0.01 0.40 11.12
C ALA A 155 -0.72 -0.01 9.84
N VAL A 156 -1.96 0.47 9.67
CA VAL A 156 -2.79 0.27 8.48
C VAL A 156 -3.44 1.59 8.12
N VAL A 157 -3.24 2.05 6.89
CA VAL A 157 -3.82 3.28 6.33
C VAL A 157 -4.68 2.89 5.13
N CYS A 158 -5.99 3.16 5.22
CA CYS A 158 -6.97 2.88 4.17
C CYS A 158 -7.33 4.13 3.39
N GLY A 159 -7.78 3.97 2.14
CA GLY A 159 -8.10 5.08 1.27
C GLY A 159 -9.24 5.97 1.76
N ASP A 160 -10.16 5.44 2.57
CA ASP A 160 -11.28 6.17 3.17
C ASP A 160 -10.94 6.82 4.53
N GLU A 161 -9.69 6.75 4.98
CA GLU A 161 -9.22 7.28 6.27
C GLU A 161 -8.27 8.48 6.12
N VAL A 162 -7.98 8.88 4.90
CA VAL A 162 -7.11 10.02 4.57
C VAL A 162 -7.91 11.14 3.92
N GLY A 163 -7.46 12.37 4.06
CA GLY A 163 -8.10 13.53 3.41
C GLY A 163 -7.88 13.54 1.90
N GLU A 164 -6.68 13.13 1.48
CA GLU A 164 -6.28 13.07 0.08
C GLU A 164 -5.70 11.69 -0.23
N ALA A 165 -6.32 11.00 -1.19
CA ALA A 165 -5.89 9.67 -1.64
C ALA A 165 -4.64 9.73 -2.54
N LYS A 166 -4.00 8.57 -2.80
CA LYS A 166 -2.95 8.43 -3.82
C LYS A 166 -3.47 9.02 -5.15
N PRO A 167 -2.68 9.85 -5.88
CA PRO A 167 -1.24 10.05 -5.77
C PRO A 167 -0.78 11.12 -4.77
N HIS A 168 -1.66 11.70 -3.94
CA HIS A 168 -1.24 12.63 -2.89
C HIS A 168 -0.34 11.91 -1.88
N PRO A 169 0.70 12.58 -1.27
CA PRO A 169 1.64 11.94 -0.35
C PRO A 169 1.04 11.56 1.01
N GLU A 170 -0.14 12.05 1.34
CA GLU A 170 -0.76 11.91 2.67
C GLU A 170 -0.83 10.46 3.19
N PRO A 171 -1.19 9.44 2.39
CA PRO A 171 -1.26 8.06 2.88
C PRO A 171 0.08 7.55 3.41
N TYR A 172 1.18 7.79 2.70
CA TYR A 172 2.52 7.37 3.10
C TYR A 172 3.08 8.19 4.26
N LEU A 173 2.83 9.50 4.27
CA LEU A 173 3.19 10.37 5.41
C LEU A 173 2.44 9.95 6.69
N THR A 174 1.16 9.61 6.56
CA THR A 174 0.34 9.12 7.67
C THR A 174 0.89 7.79 8.21
N ALA A 175 1.25 6.86 7.34
CA ALA A 175 1.84 5.58 7.75
C ALA A 175 3.17 5.77 8.50
N ALA A 176 4.08 6.58 7.97
CA ALA A 176 5.36 6.90 8.62
C ALA A 176 5.16 7.57 9.99
N LYS A 177 4.19 8.50 10.08
CA LYS A 177 3.80 9.17 11.33
C LYS A 177 3.25 8.17 12.36
N LEU A 178 2.39 7.25 11.96
CA LEU A 178 1.83 6.21 12.86
C LEU A 178 2.93 5.29 13.40
N LEU A 179 3.92 4.96 12.57
CA LEU A 179 5.08 4.17 12.97
C LEU A 179 6.12 4.96 13.77
N GLY A 180 6.02 6.29 13.81
CA GLY A 180 6.97 7.16 14.53
C GLY A 180 8.36 7.21 13.89
N VAL A 181 8.45 7.08 12.57
CA VAL A 181 9.70 7.06 11.80
C VAL A 181 9.73 8.16 10.72
N PRO A 182 10.91 8.68 10.34
CA PRO A 182 11.03 9.60 9.21
C PRO A 182 10.75 8.87 7.89
N VAL A 183 9.90 9.45 7.04
CA VAL A 183 9.46 8.81 5.78
C VAL A 183 10.63 8.63 4.81
N GLU A 184 11.63 9.51 4.85
CA GLU A 184 12.85 9.43 4.03
C GLU A 184 13.72 8.21 4.36
N ARG A 185 13.46 7.56 5.49
CA ARG A 185 14.08 6.32 5.93
C ARG A 185 13.19 5.10 5.71
N CYS A 186 12.05 5.28 5.05
CA CYS A 186 11.14 4.19 4.71
C CYS A 186 11.34 3.73 3.26
N VAL A 187 11.04 2.46 3.01
CA VAL A 187 10.89 1.91 1.66
C VAL A 187 9.41 1.61 1.43
N ALA A 188 8.84 2.22 0.40
CA ALA A 188 7.50 1.89 -0.09
C ALA A 188 7.60 0.81 -1.17
N ILE A 189 6.69 -0.16 -1.15
CA ILE A 189 6.57 -1.20 -2.19
C ILE A 189 5.23 -1.02 -2.88
N GLU A 190 5.26 -0.85 -4.19
CA GLU A 190 4.13 -0.40 -5.00
C GLU A 190 4.09 -1.05 -6.38
N ASP A 191 2.89 -1.15 -6.96
CA ASP A 191 2.68 -1.70 -8.30
C ASP A 191 2.08 -0.70 -9.30
N SER A 192 1.50 0.40 -8.81
CA SER A 192 0.71 1.34 -9.59
C SER A 192 1.38 2.69 -9.82
N PRO A 193 1.13 3.38 -10.96
CA PRO A 193 1.64 4.73 -11.19
C PRO A 193 1.22 5.74 -10.12
N THR A 194 -0.03 5.65 -9.64
CA THR A 194 -0.57 6.54 -8.62
C THR A 194 0.06 6.32 -7.25
N GLY A 195 0.31 5.06 -6.90
CA GLY A 195 0.95 4.70 -5.65
C GLY A 195 2.44 5.05 -5.64
N VAL A 196 3.16 4.77 -6.73
CA VAL A 196 4.56 5.19 -6.92
C VAL A 196 4.68 6.72 -6.80
N ALA A 197 3.80 7.48 -7.46
CA ALA A 197 3.81 8.94 -7.36
C ALA A 197 3.56 9.42 -5.92
N SER A 198 2.62 8.79 -5.20
CA SER A 198 2.31 9.10 -3.80
C SER A 198 3.52 8.86 -2.88
N ALA A 199 4.18 7.71 -3.00
CA ALA A 199 5.33 7.34 -2.19
C ALA A 199 6.54 8.26 -2.46
N LEU A 200 6.82 8.58 -3.74
CA LEU A 200 7.87 9.53 -4.12
C LEU A 200 7.58 10.93 -3.58
N ALA A 201 6.34 11.41 -3.74
CA ALA A 201 5.94 12.73 -3.23
C ALA A 201 6.04 12.81 -1.70
N ALA A 202 5.87 11.69 -0.99
CA ALA A 202 6.08 11.60 0.45
C ALA A 202 7.58 11.61 0.84
N GLY A 203 8.49 11.33 -0.09
CA GLY A 203 9.93 11.26 0.14
C GLY A 203 10.44 9.87 0.53
N ALA A 204 9.64 8.81 0.40
CA ALA A 204 10.07 7.44 0.63
C ALA A 204 10.94 6.94 -0.54
N ALA A 205 11.87 6.02 -0.27
CA ALA A 205 12.48 5.21 -1.32
C ALA A 205 11.42 4.25 -1.88
N VAL A 206 11.43 4.01 -3.21
CA VAL A 206 10.37 3.21 -3.85
C VAL A 206 10.94 1.99 -4.55
N LEU A 207 10.43 0.82 -4.17
CA LEU A 207 10.54 -0.43 -4.89
C LEU A 207 9.24 -0.67 -5.66
N ALA A 208 9.29 -0.59 -6.97
CA ALA A 208 8.13 -0.83 -7.84
C ALA A 208 8.12 -2.26 -8.38
N VAL A 209 6.97 -2.92 -8.33
CA VAL A 209 6.76 -4.27 -8.85
C VAL A 209 5.51 -4.28 -9.74
N PRO A 210 5.60 -3.96 -11.03
CA PRO A 210 4.44 -3.83 -11.90
C PRO A 210 3.52 -5.06 -11.86
N ALA A 211 2.21 -4.82 -11.79
CA ALA A 211 1.19 -5.85 -11.88
C ALA A 211 0.63 -5.91 -13.31
N GLU A 212 -0.58 -5.42 -13.56
CA GLU A 212 -1.21 -5.44 -14.88
C GLU A 212 -0.82 -4.21 -15.73
N VAL A 213 -0.54 -3.07 -15.07
CA VAL A 213 -0.17 -1.83 -15.76
C VAL A 213 1.36 -1.69 -15.78
N PRO A 214 1.98 -1.58 -16.95
CA PRO A 214 3.40 -1.28 -17.03
C PRO A 214 3.73 0.05 -16.35
N LEU A 215 4.75 0.05 -15.52
CA LEU A 215 5.26 1.29 -14.94
C LEU A 215 6.34 1.88 -15.87
N PRO A 216 6.23 3.15 -16.26
CA PRO A 216 7.30 3.79 -17.01
C PRO A 216 8.55 3.92 -16.13
N PRO A 217 9.77 3.88 -16.72
CA PRO A 217 10.98 4.22 -15.99
C PRO A 217 10.82 5.59 -15.33
N THR A 218 11.03 5.65 -14.02
CA THR A 218 10.83 6.87 -13.22
C THR A 218 12.08 7.10 -12.37
N ASP A 219 12.60 8.31 -12.38
CA ASP A 219 13.75 8.68 -11.58
C ASP A 219 13.47 8.45 -10.08
N GLY A 220 14.45 7.87 -9.39
CA GLY A 220 14.32 7.57 -7.95
C GLY A 220 13.53 6.29 -7.64
N VAL A 221 13.01 5.57 -8.65
CA VAL A 221 12.29 4.31 -8.50
C VAL A 221 13.19 3.14 -8.89
N HIS A 222 13.28 2.14 -8.02
CA HIS A 222 13.85 0.85 -8.38
C HIS A 222 12.73 -0.10 -8.77
N GLN A 223 12.81 -0.66 -9.97
CA GLN A 223 11.78 -1.53 -10.49
C GLN A 223 12.30 -2.97 -10.58
N VAL A 224 11.49 -3.92 -10.11
CA VAL A 224 11.73 -5.36 -10.23
C VAL A 224 10.54 -6.03 -10.93
N GLU A 225 10.78 -7.13 -11.64
CA GLU A 225 9.71 -7.89 -12.29
C GLU A 225 8.84 -8.67 -11.29
N SER A 226 9.41 -9.02 -10.13
CA SER A 226 8.73 -9.81 -9.10
C SER A 226 9.38 -9.60 -7.74
N LEU A 227 8.58 -9.63 -6.67
CA LEU A 227 9.10 -9.60 -5.29
C LEU A 227 9.87 -10.88 -4.92
N THR A 228 9.92 -11.89 -5.78
CA THR A 228 10.79 -13.06 -5.58
C THR A 228 12.27 -12.72 -5.63
N THR A 229 12.64 -11.59 -6.22
CA THR A 229 14.02 -11.09 -6.30
C THR A 229 14.32 -10.00 -5.26
N ALA A 230 13.33 -9.61 -4.45
CA ALA A 230 13.49 -8.60 -3.42
C ALA A 230 13.87 -9.25 -2.08
N ASP A 231 14.85 -8.66 -1.42
CA ASP A 231 15.32 -9.06 -0.10
C ASP A 231 15.69 -7.84 0.77
N LEU A 232 16.15 -8.08 1.99
CA LEU A 232 16.53 -7.02 2.93
C LEU A 232 17.74 -6.22 2.46
N GLU A 233 18.65 -6.83 1.71
CA GLU A 233 19.84 -6.16 1.18
C GLU A 233 19.44 -5.16 0.10
N LEU A 234 18.56 -5.57 -0.82
CA LEU A 234 17.99 -4.67 -1.82
C LEU A 234 17.26 -3.50 -1.14
N LEU A 235 16.39 -3.77 -0.15
CA LEU A 235 15.66 -2.70 0.55
C LEU A 235 16.59 -1.71 1.25
N ALA A 236 17.70 -2.19 1.83
CA ALA A 236 18.70 -1.33 2.45
C ALA A 236 19.42 -0.46 1.41
N ALA A 237 19.81 -1.03 0.27
CA ALA A 237 20.52 -0.32 -0.80
C ALA A 237 19.68 0.82 -1.44
N LEU A 238 18.36 0.77 -1.34
CA LEU A 238 17.48 1.84 -1.82
C LEU A 238 17.59 3.14 -1.02
N LEU A 239 18.08 3.08 0.21
CA LEU A 239 18.24 4.24 1.09
C LEU A 239 19.59 4.96 0.94
N ASP A 240 20.54 4.36 0.25
CA ASP A 240 21.91 4.89 0.06
C ASP A 240 22.00 5.82 -1.19
N ARG A 241 20.88 6.34 -1.69
CA ARG A 241 20.76 7.16 -2.92
C ARG A 241 20.75 8.65 -2.63
#